data_5b78d923a0816e8275e30c172bd45cb5
#
_entry.id   5b78d923a0816e8275e30c172bd45cb5
#
_cell.length_a   1.000
_cell.length_b   1.000
_cell.length_c   1.000
_cell.angle_alpha   90.00
_cell.angle_beta   90.00
_cell.angle_gamma   90.00
#
_symmetry.space_group_name_H-M   'P 1'
#
loop_
_entity.id
_entity.type
_entity.pdbx_description
1 polymer ?
#
loop_
_entity_poly.entity_id
_entity_poly.type
_entity_poly.pdbx_seq_one_letter_code
_entity_poly.pdbx_strand_id
1 'polypeptide(L)'
;MLKENKIGQTVSLKLTSGDEVVGKVLGQTAEGITIGKPVILAASRDGLTMVPFMMTADPGGDFLFKTNNIMCIVDTNQQVSDAYLQSTTGITPIRNGGSSGIII
;
A
#
# COMPACT_ATOMS: atom_id res chain seq x y z
N MET A 1 21.67 1.45 1.40
CA MET A 1 20.94 0.59 2.34
C MET A 1 19.67 1.28 2.83
N LEU A 2 18.59 0.56 2.91
CA LEU A 2 17.33 1.14 3.35
C LEU A 2 17.35 1.32 4.87
N LYS A 3 16.78 2.40 5.35
CA LYS A 3 16.63 2.56 6.78
C LYS A 3 15.59 1.55 7.29
N GLU A 4 15.70 1.23 8.56
CA GLU A 4 14.80 0.28 9.17
C GLU A 4 13.44 0.93 9.44
N ASN A 5 12.38 0.28 9.02
CA ASN A 5 11.03 0.78 9.22
C ASN A 5 10.31 -0.10 10.24
N LYS A 6 9.42 0.52 10.98
CA LYS A 6 8.68 -0.20 12.02
C LYS A 6 7.56 -1.04 11.41
N ILE A 7 7.41 -2.25 11.93
CA ILE A 7 6.30 -3.11 11.53
C ILE A 7 5.00 -2.42 11.90
N GLY A 8 4.06 -2.45 10.97
CA GLY A 8 2.78 -1.80 11.15
C GLY A 8 2.73 -0.36 10.65
N GLN A 9 3.89 0.20 10.32
CA GLN A 9 3.96 1.56 9.81
C GLN A 9 3.48 1.61 8.37
N THR A 10 2.74 2.67 8.02
CA THR A 10 2.33 2.89 6.64
C THR A 10 3.42 3.70 5.93
N VAL A 11 3.90 3.16 4.82
CA VAL A 11 5.01 3.78 4.08
C VAL A 11 4.66 3.94 2.62
N SER A 12 5.35 4.85 1.99
CA SER A 12 5.28 5.07 0.55
C SER A 12 6.58 4.64 -0.09
N LEU A 13 6.48 3.84 -1.14
CA LEU A 13 7.63 3.32 -1.87
C LEU A 13 7.59 3.87 -3.28
N LYS A 14 8.73 4.38 -3.74
CA LYS A 14 8.88 4.70 -5.15
C LYS A 14 9.72 3.61 -5.79
N LEU A 15 9.17 2.95 -6.78
CA LEU A 15 9.84 1.82 -7.41
C LEU A 15 10.60 2.28 -8.64
N THR A 16 11.58 1.48 -9.05
CA THR A 16 12.37 1.80 -10.25
C THR A 16 11.51 1.80 -11.51
N SER A 17 10.36 1.13 -11.46
CA SER A 17 9.41 1.16 -12.57
C SER A 17 8.69 2.49 -12.70
N GLY A 18 8.79 3.34 -11.69
CA GLY A 18 8.07 4.60 -11.66
C GLY A 18 6.80 4.56 -10.83
N ASP A 19 6.38 3.38 -10.43
CA ASP A 19 5.16 3.24 -9.61
C ASP A 19 5.39 3.73 -8.20
N GLU A 20 4.36 4.30 -7.63
CA GLU A 20 4.37 4.73 -6.25
C GLU A 20 3.36 3.90 -5.47
N VAL A 21 3.85 3.21 -4.44
CA VAL A 21 3.06 2.23 -3.72
C VAL A 21 2.94 2.65 -2.26
N VAL A 22 1.75 2.52 -1.70
CA VAL A 22 1.51 2.75 -0.29
C VAL A 22 1.11 1.43 0.34
N GLY A 23 1.67 1.12 1.50
CA GLY A 23 1.31 -0.11 2.18
C GLY A 23 1.83 -0.16 3.59
N LYS A 24 1.48 -1.23 4.28
CA LYS A 24 1.87 -1.43 5.67
C LYS A 24 3.09 -2.33 5.74
N VAL A 25 4.07 -1.93 6.54
CA VAL A 25 5.28 -2.72 6.71
C VAL A 25 4.97 -3.95 7.55
N LEU A 26 5.25 -5.13 6.99
CA LEU A 26 5.11 -6.39 7.70
C LEU A 26 6.46 -6.93 8.15
N GLY A 27 7.51 -6.58 7.45
CA GLY A 27 8.86 -7.01 7.80
C GLY A 27 9.87 -6.40 6.86
N GLN A 28 11.12 -6.44 7.26
CA GLN A 28 12.20 -5.88 6.44
C GLN A 28 13.46 -6.68 6.67
N THR A 29 14.12 -7.04 5.56
CA THR A 29 15.40 -7.75 5.60
C THR A 29 16.35 -7.07 4.63
N ALA A 30 17.57 -7.59 4.54
CA ALA A 30 18.55 -7.07 3.57
C ALA A 30 18.06 -7.28 2.14
N GLU A 31 17.22 -8.27 1.91
CA GLU A 31 16.69 -8.59 0.59
C GLU A 31 15.63 -7.60 0.12
N GLY A 32 14.84 -7.10 1.04
CA GLY A 32 13.75 -6.22 0.69
C GLY A 32 12.82 -5.96 1.84
N ILE A 33 11.67 -5.41 1.52
CA ILE A 33 10.66 -5.08 2.52
C ILE A 33 9.36 -5.78 2.15
N THR A 34 8.73 -6.39 3.15
CA THR A 34 7.45 -7.06 2.96
C THR A 34 6.34 -6.09 3.31
N ILE A 35 5.44 -5.90 2.38
CA ILE A 35 4.36 -4.92 2.49
C ILE A 35 3.02 -5.66 2.45
N GLY A 36 2.14 -5.29 3.37
CA GLY A 36 0.78 -5.79 3.36
C GLY A 36 -0.14 -4.83 2.66
N LYS A 37 -1.06 -5.37 1.88
CA LYS A 37 -2.09 -4.62 1.18
C LYS A 37 -1.53 -3.42 0.40
N PRO A 38 -0.56 -3.63 -0.48
CA PRO A 38 0.01 -2.53 -1.24
C PRO A 38 -0.99 -1.99 -2.25
N VAL A 39 -1.09 -0.66 -2.33
CA VAL A 39 -1.98 0.00 -3.27
C VAL A 39 -1.19 1.03 -4.07
N ILE A 40 -1.67 1.30 -5.28
CA ILE A 40 -1.15 2.35 -6.13
C ILE A 40 -2.16 3.48 -6.11
N LEU A 41 -1.67 4.71 -6.02
CA LEU A 41 -2.53 5.87 -6.09
C LEU A 41 -2.66 6.32 -7.53
N ALA A 42 -3.88 6.50 -7.97
CA ALA A 42 -4.16 6.97 -9.32
C ALA A 42 -4.99 8.24 -9.22
N ALA A 43 -4.60 9.23 -10.01
CA ALA A 43 -5.36 10.48 -10.05
C ALA A 43 -6.61 10.27 -10.88
N SER A 44 -7.72 10.83 -10.42
CA SER A 44 -8.97 10.77 -11.15
C SER A 44 -9.64 12.12 -11.06
N ARG A 45 -10.76 12.26 -11.74
CA ARG A 45 -11.53 13.49 -11.70
C ARG A 45 -11.92 13.89 -10.29
N ASP A 46 -12.22 12.89 -9.48
CA ASP A 46 -12.73 13.11 -8.13
C ASP A 46 -11.64 13.10 -7.08
N GLY A 47 -10.38 13.12 -7.51
CA GLY A 47 -9.26 13.11 -6.58
C GLY A 47 -8.42 11.86 -6.76
N LEU A 48 -7.94 11.30 -5.65
CA LEU A 48 -7.08 10.13 -5.69
C LEU A 48 -7.89 8.86 -5.45
N THR A 49 -7.58 7.86 -6.22
CA THR A 49 -8.17 6.53 -6.08
C THR A 49 -7.07 5.55 -5.73
N MET A 50 -7.36 4.62 -4.83
CA MET A 50 -6.41 3.58 -4.46
C MET A 50 -6.81 2.28 -5.12
N VAL A 51 -5.87 1.69 -5.87
CA VAL A 51 -6.11 0.41 -6.50
C VAL A 51 -5.07 -0.58 -6.03
N PRO A 52 -5.40 -1.87 -5.98
CA PRO A 52 -4.42 -2.88 -5.55
C PRO A 52 -3.19 -2.86 -6.45
N PHE A 53 -2.02 -3.07 -5.85
CA PHE A 53 -0.78 -3.12 -6.63
C PHE A 53 -0.81 -4.25 -7.64
N MET A 54 -1.36 -5.40 -7.25
CA MET A 54 -1.49 -6.54 -8.16
C MET A 54 -2.93 -7.01 -8.16
N MET A 55 -3.54 -6.92 -9.33
CA MET A 55 -4.96 -7.25 -9.45
C MET A 55 -5.25 -8.72 -9.30
N THR A 56 -4.26 -9.57 -9.57
CA THR A 56 -4.45 -11.02 -9.55
C THR A 56 -4.01 -11.68 -8.25
N ALA A 57 -3.42 -10.91 -7.34
CA ALA A 57 -2.92 -11.46 -6.09
C ALA A 57 -4.01 -11.47 -5.02
N ASP A 58 -3.87 -12.39 -4.06
CA ASP A 58 -4.72 -12.42 -2.89
C ASP A 58 -4.50 -11.12 -2.11
N PRO A 59 -5.54 -10.31 -1.89
CA PRO A 59 -5.34 -9.03 -1.19
C PRO A 59 -4.80 -9.18 0.23
N GLY A 60 -4.99 -10.34 0.84
CA GLY A 60 -4.43 -10.58 2.18
C GLY A 60 -3.03 -11.11 2.19
N GLY A 61 -2.40 -11.26 1.03
CA GLY A 61 -1.06 -11.83 0.95
C GLY A 61 0.03 -10.83 1.33
N ASP A 62 1.22 -11.38 1.51
CA ASP A 62 2.40 -10.58 1.80
C ASP A 62 3.17 -10.35 0.50
N PHE A 63 3.57 -9.10 0.27
CA PHE A 63 4.25 -8.75 -0.98
C PHE A 63 5.67 -8.32 -0.67
N LEU A 64 6.64 -9.08 -1.17
CA LEU A 64 8.05 -8.75 -0.97
C LEU A 64 8.53 -7.84 -2.09
N PHE A 65 8.94 -6.64 -1.72
CA PHE A 65 9.53 -5.67 -2.65
C PHE A 65 11.02 -5.73 -2.49
N LYS A 66 11.72 -6.15 -3.55
CA LYS A 66 13.17 -6.34 -3.49
C LYS A 66 13.87 -4.99 -3.40
N THR A 67 14.93 -4.95 -2.61
CA THR A 67 15.67 -3.72 -2.35
C THR A 67 16.12 -3.04 -3.64
N ASN A 68 16.60 -3.80 -4.61
CA ASN A 68 17.12 -3.21 -5.84
C ASN A 68 16.04 -2.63 -6.76
N ASN A 69 14.78 -2.84 -6.44
CA ASN A 69 13.68 -2.25 -7.21
C ASN A 69 13.05 -1.06 -6.51
N ILE A 70 13.60 -0.67 -5.38
CA ILE A 70 13.05 0.42 -4.57
C ILE A 70 13.98 1.61 -4.67
N MET A 71 13.46 2.73 -5.17
CA MET A 71 14.25 3.96 -5.24
C MET A 71 14.31 4.67 -3.91
N CYS A 72 13.18 4.72 -3.21
CA CYS A 72 13.15 5.32 -1.89
C CYS A 72 11.92 4.84 -1.13
N ILE A 73 12.02 4.94 0.19
CA ILE A 73 10.91 4.65 1.10
C ILE A 73 10.79 5.84 2.03
N VAL A 74 9.58 6.37 2.17
CA VAL A 74 9.31 7.48 3.08
C VAL A 74 8.04 7.20 3.84
N ASP A 75 7.88 7.88 4.96
CA ASP A 75 6.62 7.81 5.69
C ASP A 75 5.52 8.43 4.85
N THR A 76 4.38 7.76 4.78
CA THR A 76 3.25 8.29 4.04
C THR A 76 2.71 9.51 4.76
N ASN A 77 2.34 10.55 3.99
CA ASN A 77 1.77 11.74 4.63
C ASN A 77 0.46 11.36 5.32
N GLN A 78 0.09 12.17 6.31
CA GLN A 78 -1.02 11.82 7.19
C GLN A 78 -2.34 11.66 6.45
N GLN A 79 -2.61 12.53 5.51
CA GLN A 79 -3.88 12.48 4.78
C GLN A 79 -4.02 11.18 4.00
N VAL A 80 -2.97 10.79 3.29
CA VAL A 80 -2.99 9.56 2.51
C VAL A 80 -2.98 8.35 3.43
N SER A 81 -2.21 8.41 4.52
CA SER A 81 -2.16 7.32 5.48
C SER A 81 -3.55 7.05 6.08
N ASP A 82 -4.26 8.10 6.45
CA ASP A 82 -5.61 7.95 7.00
C ASP A 82 -6.55 7.32 5.97
N ALA A 83 -6.49 7.78 4.73
CA ALA A 83 -7.32 7.22 3.68
C ALA A 83 -6.99 5.76 3.42
N TYR A 84 -5.70 5.43 3.43
CA TYR A 84 -5.25 4.07 3.23
C TYR A 84 -5.77 3.16 4.34
N LEU A 85 -5.60 3.59 5.59
CA LEU A 85 -6.06 2.78 6.72
C LEU A 85 -7.57 2.58 6.68
N GLN A 86 -8.29 3.62 6.33
CA GLN A 86 -9.73 3.54 6.24
C GLN A 86 -10.18 2.55 5.17
N SER A 87 -9.50 2.56 4.03
CA SER A 87 -9.89 1.70 2.92
C SER A 87 -9.46 0.26 3.10
N THR A 88 -8.44 0.00 3.92
CA THR A 88 -7.88 -1.35 4.05
C THR A 88 -8.27 -2.06 5.32
N THR A 89 -8.79 -1.35 6.31
CA THR A 89 -9.17 -1.99 7.57
C THR A 89 -10.56 -2.58 7.54
N GLY A 90 -11.35 -2.24 6.54
CA GLY A 90 -12.70 -2.76 6.46
C GLY A 90 -13.66 -2.19 7.48
N ILE A 91 -13.28 -1.12 8.13
CA ILE A 91 -14.14 -0.48 9.08
C ILE A 91 -15.30 0.19 8.41
N THR A 92 -15.16 0.51 7.16
CA THR A 92 -16.24 1.11 6.41
C THR A 92 -17.45 0.22 6.51
N PRO A 93 -18.55 0.76 6.92
CA PRO A 93 -19.77 -0.04 7.04
C PRO A 93 -20.13 -0.54 5.68
N ILE A 94 -20.59 -1.64 5.65
CA ILE A 94 -20.81 -2.18 4.39
C ILE A 94 -22.10 -2.10 3.83
N ARG A 95 -22.31 -1.78 4.05
CA ARG A 95 -23.06 -1.74 3.67
C ARG A 95 -23.28 -2.22 2.80
N ASN A 96 -23.48 -2.49 2.63
CA ASN A 96 -23.46 -2.72 1.87
C ASN A 96 -23.12 -2.96 1.02
N GLY A 97 -23.28 -3.35 0.92
CA GLY A 97 -22.74 -3.44 0.15
C GLY A 97 -22.20 -3.55 -0.43
N GLY A 98 -22.09 -3.65 -0.43
CA GLY A 98 -21.40 -3.54 -1.05
C GLY A 98 -20.84 -3.56 -1.49
N SER A 99 -20.81 -3.39 -1.52
CA SER A 99 -20.05 -3.13 -1.98
C SER A 99 -19.32 -3.10 -2.19
N SER A 100 -19.37 -3.07 -2.04
CA SER A 100 -18.51 -2.78 -2.22
C SER A 100 -17.64 -2.97 -2.43
N GLY A 101 -17.51 -3.17 -2.33
CA GLY A 101 -16.58 -3.15 -2.64
C GLY A 101 -15.95 -3.42 -2.90
N ILE A 102 -15.91 -3.46 -2.98
CA ILE A 102 -15.14 -3.51 -3.26
C ILE A 102 -14.57 -3.75 -3.78
N ILE A 103 -14.48 -3.83 -4.02
CA ILE A 103 -13.81 -4.00 -4.44
C ILE A 103 -13.15 -4.27 -4.57
N ILE A 104 -12.99 -4.47 -4.57
CA ILE A 104 -12.33 -4.54 -4.62
C ILE A 104 -12.09 -4.73 -4.66
#